data_6542ef02de75f05b3c1fb2d3e19bc5f1
#
_entry.id   6542ef02de75f05b3c1fb2d3e19bc5f1
#
_cell.length_a   1.000
_cell.length_b   1.000
_cell.length_c   1.000
_cell.angle_alpha   90.00
_cell.angle_beta   90.00
_cell.angle_gamma   90.00
#
_symmetry.space_group_name_H-M   'P 1'
#
loop_
_entity.id
_entity.type
_entity.pdbx_description
1 polymer ?
#
loop_
_entity_poly.entity_id
_entity_poly.type
_entity_poly.pdbx_seq_one_letter_code
_entity_poly.pdbx_strand_id
1 'polypeptide(L)'
;MVESTPMTLPGSIESALKKLQSAGYEAYIVGGSVRDALRGVTPHDYDMTTSATPEEVEAVFDGCRVVETGIRHGTVTVLLQGDPVEITTYRVDGDYRDHRHPDSVTFTRSLREDLARRDFTMNAIAYAPGIGYVDPFGGRADIDAGIIRAVGDPARRFEEDALRIL
;
A
#
# COMPACT_ATOMS: atom_id res chain seq x y z
N MET A 1 12.34 -7.30 23.59
CA MET A 1 11.54 -6.95 22.40
C MET A 1 11.96 -5.57 21.92
N VAL A 2 12.37 -5.47 20.69
CA VAL A 2 12.76 -4.19 20.14
C VAL A 2 11.51 -3.48 19.63
N GLU A 3 11.20 -2.34 20.21
CA GLU A 3 10.09 -1.52 19.75
C GLU A 3 10.50 -0.90 18.41
N SER A 4 9.59 -0.97 17.46
CA SER A 4 9.84 -0.36 16.15
C SER A 4 9.73 1.15 16.27
N THR A 5 10.74 1.84 15.77
CA THR A 5 10.71 3.29 15.71
C THR A 5 9.62 3.75 14.75
N PRO A 6 8.76 4.70 15.14
CA PRO A 6 7.79 5.26 14.21
C PRO A 6 8.46 5.81 12.96
N MET A 7 7.77 5.69 11.83
CA MET A 7 8.27 6.29 10.59
C MET A 7 8.20 7.82 10.67
N THR A 8 9.23 8.47 10.15
CA THR A 8 9.20 9.92 9.93
C THR A 8 8.60 10.16 8.54
N LEU A 9 7.45 10.79 8.49
CA LEU A 9 6.73 11.01 7.25
C LEU A 9 6.82 12.47 6.81
N PRO A 10 6.93 12.74 5.49
CA PRO A 10 6.78 14.11 4.98
C PRO A 10 5.43 14.70 5.39
N GLY A 11 5.37 16.02 5.54
CA GLY A 11 4.16 16.71 5.97
C GLY A 11 2.97 16.48 5.05
N SER A 12 3.21 16.40 3.74
CA SER A 12 2.17 16.13 2.75
C SER A 12 1.55 14.73 2.95
N ILE A 13 2.39 13.74 3.22
CA ILE A 13 1.95 12.35 3.46
C ILE A 13 1.15 12.26 4.75
N GLU A 14 1.68 12.83 5.84
CA GLU A 14 0.98 12.83 7.13
C GLU A 14 -0.36 13.55 7.04
N SER A 15 -0.41 14.68 6.34
CA SER A 15 -1.64 15.43 6.12
C SER A 15 -2.68 14.61 5.35
N ALA A 16 -2.25 13.90 4.31
CA ALA A 16 -3.15 13.06 3.52
C ALA A 16 -3.74 11.92 4.36
N LEU A 17 -2.91 11.25 5.17
CA LEU A 17 -3.38 10.20 6.06
C LEU A 17 -4.42 10.71 7.03
N LYS A 18 -4.15 11.84 7.68
CA LYS A 18 -5.06 12.45 8.64
C LYS A 18 -6.38 12.86 8.00
N LYS A 19 -6.33 13.38 6.78
CA LYS A 19 -7.53 13.84 6.10
C LYS A 19 -8.46 12.69 5.77
N LEU A 20 -7.92 11.59 5.29
CA LEU A 20 -8.70 10.38 5.02
C LEU A 20 -9.27 9.78 6.30
N GLN A 21 -8.45 9.68 7.34
CA GLN A 21 -8.88 9.13 8.63
C GLN A 21 -9.98 10.01 9.26
N SER A 22 -9.85 11.32 9.20
CA SER A 22 -10.85 12.25 9.72
C SER A 22 -12.18 12.15 8.98
N ALA A 23 -12.15 11.73 7.72
CA ALA A 23 -13.36 11.52 6.92
C ALA A 23 -14.00 10.14 7.21
N GLY A 24 -13.42 9.33 8.07
CA GLY A 24 -13.95 8.03 8.45
C GLY A 24 -13.38 6.85 7.69
N TYR A 25 -12.34 7.05 6.89
CA TYR A 25 -11.71 5.98 6.11
C TYR A 25 -10.43 5.51 6.77
N GLU A 26 -10.04 4.26 6.49
CA GLU A 26 -8.71 3.77 6.83
C GLU A 26 -7.71 4.29 5.81
N ALA A 27 -6.50 4.59 6.24
CA ALA A 27 -5.42 4.99 5.35
C ALA A 27 -4.09 4.61 5.98
N TYR A 28 -3.20 4.03 5.15
CA TYR A 28 -1.90 3.52 5.59
C TYR A 28 -0.85 3.78 4.52
N ILE A 29 0.41 3.93 4.96
CA ILE A 29 1.56 3.81 4.08
C ILE A 29 1.86 2.33 3.91
N VAL A 30 2.22 1.91 2.71
CA VAL A 30 2.46 0.48 2.40
C VAL A 30 3.67 0.31 1.49
N GLY A 31 4.10 -0.92 1.36
CA GLY A 31 5.06 -1.34 0.35
C GLY A 31 6.50 -1.00 0.67
N GLY A 32 7.24 -0.65 -0.38
CA GLY A 32 8.68 -0.45 -0.28
C GLY A 32 9.13 0.61 0.71
N SER A 33 8.33 1.66 0.91
CA SER A 33 8.70 2.71 1.87
C SER A 33 8.69 2.20 3.31
N VAL A 34 7.72 1.34 3.65
CA VAL A 34 7.66 0.73 4.99
C VAL A 34 8.83 -0.24 5.17
N ARG A 35 9.07 -1.09 4.16
CA ARG A 35 10.22 -2.01 4.17
C ARG A 35 11.53 -1.24 4.37
N ASP A 36 11.73 -0.18 3.59
CA ASP A 36 12.98 0.60 3.66
C ASP A 36 13.14 1.26 5.02
N ALA A 37 12.08 1.83 5.57
CA ALA A 37 12.11 2.44 6.89
C ALA A 37 12.49 1.42 7.96
N LEU A 38 11.97 0.20 7.87
CA LEU A 38 12.30 -0.87 8.82
C LEU A 38 13.74 -1.35 8.67
N ARG A 39 14.34 -1.17 7.50
CA ARG A 39 15.75 -1.49 7.25
C ARG A 39 16.68 -0.32 7.56
N GLY A 40 16.16 0.80 8.05
CA GLY A 40 16.96 1.98 8.33
C GLY A 40 17.34 2.78 7.08
N VAL A 41 16.68 2.53 5.96
CA VAL A 41 16.90 3.24 4.69
C VAL A 41 15.84 4.32 4.56
N THR A 42 16.25 5.54 4.18
CA THR A 42 15.31 6.64 3.97
C THR A 42 14.51 6.39 2.69
N PRO A 43 13.17 6.29 2.79
CA PRO A 43 12.35 6.09 1.59
C PRO A 43 12.35 7.33 0.70
N HIS A 44 12.27 7.11 -0.61
CA HIS A 44 12.16 8.19 -1.61
C HIS A 44 10.72 8.40 -2.05
N ASP A 45 9.96 7.33 -2.17
CA ASP A 45 8.57 7.36 -2.60
C ASP A 45 7.69 6.73 -1.54
N TYR A 46 6.47 7.23 -1.41
CA TYR A 46 5.51 6.73 -0.44
C TYR A 46 4.23 6.35 -1.16
N ASP A 47 3.85 5.08 -1.05
CA ASP A 47 2.57 4.60 -1.55
C ASP A 47 1.57 4.57 -0.40
N MET A 48 0.37 5.05 -0.67
CA MET A 48 -0.71 5.08 0.33
C MET A 48 -1.85 4.17 -0.14
N THR A 49 -2.41 3.42 0.79
CA THR A 49 -3.60 2.62 0.54
C THR A 49 -4.73 3.03 1.48
N THR A 50 -5.98 2.94 1.02
CA THR A 50 -7.14 3.42 1.78
C THR A 50 -8.37 2.56 1.52
N SER A 51 -9.29 2.56 2.48
CA SER A 51 -10.61 1.94 2.30
C SER A 51 -11.54 2.79 1.43
N ALA A 52 -11.20 4.07 1.21
CA ALA A 52 -11.99 4.97 0.38
C ALA A 52 -11.91 4.58 -1.10
N THR A 53 -13.03 4.60 -1.81
CA THR A 53 -13.03 4.40 -3.27
C THR A 53 -12.39 5.61 -3.95
N PRO A 54 -11.99 5.52 -5.24
CA PRO A 54 -11.43 6.66 -5.94
C PRO A 54 -12.31 7.91 -5.88
N GLU A 55 -13.61 7.76 -6.02
CA GLU A 55 -14.56 8.86 -5.94
C GLU A 55 -14.62 9.46 -4.53
N GLU A 56 -14.52 8.61 -3.51
CA GLU A 56 -14.48 9.06 -2.12
C GLU A 56 -13.17 9.81 -1.83
N VAL A 57 -12.05 9.35 -2.39
CA VAL A 57 -10.77 10.04 -2.26
C VAL A 57 -10.86 11.44 -2.89
N GLU A 58 -11.42 11.55 -4.08
CA GLU A 58 -11.60 12.84 -4.74
C GLU A 58 -12.47 13.78 -3.90
N ALA A 59 -13.52 13.27 -3.28
CA ALA A 59 -14.38 14.06 -2.42
C ALA A 59 -13.66 14.55 -1.16
N VAL A 60 -12.83 13.69 -0.55
CA VAL A 60 -12.05 14.07 0.63
C VAL A 60 -11.05 15.18 0.31
N PHE A 61 -10.46 15.14 -0.88
CA PHE A 61 -9.47 16.12 -1.32
C PHE A 61 -10.08 17.19 -2.23
N ASP A 62 -11.36 17.47 -2.06
CA ASP A 62 -12.02 18.57 -2.77
C ASP A 62 -11.28 19.89 -2.49
N GLY A 63 -11.03 20.65 -3.54
CA GLY A 63 -10.20 21.86 -3.47
C GLY A 63 -8.72 21.62 -3.74
N CYS A 64 -8.27 20.39 -3.78
CA CYS A 64 -6.92 20.02 -4.18
C CYS A 64 -6.93 19.60 -5.65
N ARG A 65 -5.78 19.74 -6.31
CA ARG A 65 -5.64 19.24 -7.68
C ARG A 65 -5.51 17.72 -7.63
N VAL A 66 -6.37 17.02 -8.36
CA VAL A 66 -6.40 15.57 -8.42
C VAL A 66 -6.14 15.12 -9.86
N VAL A 67 -5.27 14.12 -10.03
CA VAL A 67 -4.99 13.53 -11.34
C VAL A 67 -5.37 12.06 -11.29
N GLU A 68 -6.21 11.64 -12.23
CA GLU A 68 -6.68 10.26 -12.31
C GLU A 68 -5.69 9.40 -13.10
N THR A 69 -4.53 9.11 -12.52
CA THR A 69 -3.43 8.42 -13.21
C THR A 69 -3.64 6.94 -13.39
N GLY A 70 -4.45 6.30 -12.56
CA GLY A 70 -4.68 4.87 -12.63
C GLY A 70 -6.03 4.48 -12.08
N ILE A 71 -7.06 5.23 -12.44
CA ILE A 71 -8.39 5.09 -11.83
C ILE A 71 -8.99 3.70 -12.05
N ARG A 72 -8.66 3.03 -13.16
CA ARG A 72 -9.13 1.66 -13.41
C ARG A 72 -8.60 0.69 -12.36
N HIS A 73 -7.43 0.97 -11.81
CA HIS A 73 -6.80 0.16 -10.77
C HIS A 73 -7.00 0.75 -9.38
N GLY A 74 -7.77 1.83 -9.28
CA GLY A 74 -8.10 2.45 -8.01
C GLY A 74 -7.10 3.49 -7.51
N THR A 75 -6.17 3.93 -8.36
CA THR A 75 -5.14 4.90 -7.95
C THR A 75 -5.52 6.32 -8.38
N VAL A 76 -5.45 7.24 -7.42
CA VAL A 76 -5.67 8.66 -7.62
C VAL A 76 -4.43 9.40 -7.11
N THR A 77 -3.91 10.34 -7.87
CA THR A 77 -2.81 11.19 -7.43
C THR A 77 -3.36 12.54 -6.99
N VAL A 78 -3.06 12.91 -5.76
CA VAL A 78 -3.46 14.21 -5.19
C VAL A 78 -2.22 15.07 -5.02
N LEU A 79 -2.28 16.32 -5.49
CA LEU A 79 -1.19 17.26 -5.30
C LEU A 79 -1.39 18.00 -3.97
N LEU A 80 -0.51 17.74 -3.01
CA LEU A 80 -0.54 18.35 -1.69
C LEU A 80 0.76 19.11 -1.45
N GLN A 81 0.67 20.40 -1.18
CA GLN A 81 1.85 21.24 -0.93
C GLN A 81 2.88 21.15 -2.07
N GLY A 82 2.38 20.94 -3.30
CA GLY A 82 3.24 20.78 -4.47
C GLY A 82 3.76 19.36 -4.69
N ASP A 83 3.50 18.44 -3.77
CA ASP A 83 3.97 17.05 -3.87
C ASP A 83 2.88 16.12 -4.37
N PRO A 84 3.17 15.25 -5.34
CA PRO A 84 2.21 14.24 -5.76
C PRO A 84 2.15 13.11 -4.74
N VAL A 85 0.94 12.79 -4.29
CA VAL A 85 0.70 11.69 -3.36
C VAL A 85 -0.21 10.68 -4.06
N GLU A 86 0.29 9.48 -4.27
CA GLU A 86 -0.48 8.40 -4.88
C GLU A 86 -1.28 7.65 -3.81
N ILE A 87 -2.58 7.59 -4.01
CA ILE A 87 -3.51 6.97 -3.07
C ILE A 87 -4.28 5.89 -3.83
N THR A 88 -4.16 4.65 -3.39
CA THR A 88 -4.80 3.50 -4.03
C THR A 88 -5.85 2.90 -3.11
N THR A 89 -7.04 2.67 -3.64
CA THR A 89 -8.11 1.99 -2.90
C THR A 89 -7.71 0.53 -2.65
N TYR A 90 -8.04 0.00 -1.47
CA TYR A 90 -7.88 -1.43 -1.17
C TYR A 90 -8.50 -2.25 -2.28
N ARG A 91 -7.77 -3.24 -2.78
CA ARG A 91 -8.24 -4.05 -3.90
C ARG A 91 -7.79 -5.49 -3.78
N VAL A 92 -8.58 -6.34 -4.41
CA VAL A 92 -8.26 -7.75 -4.65
C VAL A 92 -8.08 -7.89 -6.15
N ASP A 93 -7.00 -8.52 -6.58
CA ASP A 93 -6.77 -8.74 -8.00
C ASP A 93 -7.79 -9.76 -8.53
N GLY A 94 -8.30 -9.51 -9.74
CA GLY A 94 -9.18 -10.46 -10.40
C GLY A 94 -8.41 -11.63 -10.98
N ASP A 95 -9.15 -12.52 -11.67
CA ASP A 95 -8.55 -13.69 -12.28
C ASP A 95 -7.57 -13.32 -13.38
N TYR A 96 -6.43 -14.02 -13.42
CA TYR A 96 -5.42 -13.86 -14.44
C TYR A 96 -5.71 -14.86 -15.58
N ARG A 97 -6.51 -14.44 -16.55
CA ARG A 97 -6.85 -15.31 -17.68
C ARG A 97 -5.70 -15.46 -18.66
N ASP A 98 -4.93 -14.41 -18.83
CA ASP A 98 -3.80 -14.38 -19.75
C ASP A 98 -2.43 -14.46 -19.04
N HIS A 99 -2.42 -14.67 -17.75
CA HIS A 99 -1.23 -14.74 -16.90
C HIS A 99 -0.35 -13.48 -16.92
N ARG A 100 -0.87 -12.38 -17.43
CA ARG A 100 -0.14 -11.10 -17.51
C ARG A 100 -0.77 -10.00 -16.70
N HIS A 101 -2.09 -9.86 -16.80
CA HIS A 101 -2.84 -8.80 -16.16
C HIS A 101 -4.09 -9.37 -15.53
N PRO A 102 -4.50 -8.87 -14.35
CA PRO A 102 -5.82 -9.18 -13.85
C PRO A 102 -6.86 -8.60 -14.84
N ASP A 103 -7.86 -9.39 -15.20
CA ASP A 103 -8.94 -8.91 -16.06
C ASP A 103 -9.73 -7.80 -15.39
N SER A 104 -9.79 -7.83 -14.06
CA SER A 104 -10.53 -6.85 -13.28
C SER A 104 -9.88 -6.65 -11.94
N VAL A 105 -10.15 -5.49 -11.35
CA VAL A 105 -9.79 -5.17 -9.98
C VAL A 105 -11.08 -4.98 -9.21
N THR A 106 -11.21 -5.67 -8.09
CA THR A 106 -12.35 -5.52 -7.20
C THR A 106 -11.90 -4.78 -5.95
N PHE A 107 -12.61 -3.72 -5.60
CA PHE A 107 -12.30 -2.96 -4.39
C PHE A 107 -12.81 -3.70 -3.16
N THR A 108 -12.09 -3.56 -2.06
CA THR A 108 -12.45 -4.16 -0.79
C THR A 108 -12.30 -3.13 0.31
N ARG A 109 -12.89 -3.39 1.46
CA ARG A 109 -12.70 -2.56 2.65
C ARG A 109 -11.67 -3.16 3.61
N SER A 110 -11.05 -4.29 3.25
CA SER A 110 -10.11 -5.02 4.09
C SER A 110 -8.66 -4.73 3.74
N LEU A 111 -7.92 -4.13 4.67
CA LEU A 111 -6.48 -3.93 4.53
C LEU A 111 -5.76 -5.26 4.33
N ARG A 112 -6.16 -6.31 5.10
CA ARG A 112 -5.53 -7.62 4.99
C ARG A 112 -5.63 -8.19 3.57
N GLU A 113 -6.78 -8.04 2.93
CA GLU A 113 -6.94 -8.49 1.54
C GLU A 113 -6.03 -7.70 0.59
N ASP A 114 -5.93 -6.40 0.80
CA ASP A 114 -5.03 -5.56 -0.01
C ASP A 114 -3.57 -5.98 0.15
N LEU A 115 -3.15 -6.27 1.37
CA LEU A 115 -1.79 -6.75 1.63
C LEU A 115 -1.57 -8.15 1.10
N ALA A 116 -2.58 -9.01 1.11
CA ALA A 116 -2.46 -10.40 0.69
C ALA A 116 -2.16 -10.56 -0.81
N ARG A 117 -2.51 -9.60 -1.64
CA ARG A 117 -2.25 -9.64 -3.09
C ARG A 117 -0.80 -9.28 -3.46
N ARG A 118 -0.02 -8.81 -2.50
CA ARG A 118 1.35 -8.35 -2.77
C ARG A 118 2.28 -9.54 -2.95
N ASP A 119 3.45 -9.29 -3.55
CA ASP A 119 4.39 -10.35 -3.93
C ASP A 119 5.09 -10.98 -2.70
N PHE A 120 5.76 -10.16 -1.90
CA PHE A 120 6.58 -10.65 -0.79
C PHE A 120 6.08 -10.10 0.54
N THR A 121 6.30 -10.89 1.61
CA THR A 121 5.89 -10.50 2.96
C THR A 121 6.51 -9.17 3.39
N MET A 122 7.76 -8.91 3.02
CA MET A 122 8.44 -7.66 3.36
C MET A 122 7.82 -6.43 2.69
N ASN A 123 7.03 -6.63 1.64
CA ASN A 123 6.28 -5.56 0.96
C ASN A 123 4.81 -5.53 1.35
N ALA A 124 4.38 -6.41 2.24
CA ALA A 124 3.00 -6.53 2.69
C ALA A 124 2.84 -6.04 4.14
N ILE A 125 3.49 -4.94 4.46
CA ILE A 125 3.45 -4.28 5.77
C ILE A 125 2.87 -2.88 5.57
N ALA A 126 1.94 -2.49 6.43
CA ALA A 126 1.34 -1.16 6.41
C ALA A 126 1.75 -0.39 7.67
N TYR A 127 1.71 0.94 7.57
CA TYR A 127 2.01 1.81 8.70
C TYR A 127 1.10 3.03 8.70
N ALA A 128 0.63 3.42 9.87
CA ALA A 128 -0.05 4.71 10.06
C ALA A 128 0.34 5.29 11.42
N PRO A 129 0.53 6.62 11.50
CA PRO A 129 0.81 7.27 12.78
C PRO A 129 -0.33 7.02 13.78
N GLY A 130 0.00 6.71 15.01
CA GLY A 130 -0.97 6.42 16.05
C GLY A 130 -1.50 4.99 16.07
N ILE A 131 -1.35 4.26 14.97
CA ILE A 131 -1.73 2.85 14.85
C ILE A 131 -0.50 1.96 14.91
N GLY A 132 0.58 2.36 14.22
CA GLY A 132 1.81 1.60 14.13
C GLY A 132 1.86 0.71 12.90
N TYR A 133 2.68 -0.34 12.99
CA TYR A 133 2.89 -1.28 11.88
C TYR A 133 1.83 -2.38 11.90
N VAL A 134 1.26 -2.67 10.75
CA VAL A 134 0.32 -3.77 10.54
C VAL A 134 1.00 -4.78 9.63
N ASP A 135 1.28 -5.97 10.17
CA ASP A 135 2.15 -6.96 9.53
C ASP A 135 1.53 -8.37 9.62
N PRO A 136 0.44 -8.62 8.87
CA PRO A 136 -0.29 -9.87 9.00
C PRO A 136 0.46 -11.10 8.48
N PHE A 137 1.51 -10.92 7.66
CA PHE A 137 2.22 -12.02 7.02
C PHE A 137 3.66 -12.20 7.52
N GLY A 138 4.04 -11.48 8.60
CA GLY A 138 5.35 -11.67 9.22
C GLY A 138 6.52 -11.06 8.45
N GLY A 139 6.27 -10.02 7.66
CA GLY A 139 7.32 -9.41 6.85
C GLY A 139 8.46 -8.79 7.65
N ARG A 140 8.19 -8.29 8.84
CA ARG A 140 9.23 -7.71 9.70
C ARG A 140 10.24 -8.77 10.15
N ALA A 141 9.74 -9.94 10.54
CA ALA A 141 10.62 -11.05 10.91
C ALA A 141 11.46 -11.51 9.72
N ASP A 142 10.89 -11.53 8.53
CA ASP A 142 11.61 -11.90 7.31
C ASP A 142 12.67 -10.86 6.95
N ILE A 143 12.39 -9.57 7.13
CA ILE A 143 13.40 -8.52 6.94
C ILE A 143 14.58 -8.73 7.90
N ASP A 144 14.29 -8.93 9.19
CA ASP A 144 15.32 -9.11 10.21
C ASP A 144 16.18 -10.36 9.95
N ALA A 145 15.55 -11.41 9.42
CA ALA A 145 16.23 -12.66 9.10
C ALA A 145 16.92 -12.65 7.73
N GLY A 146 16.71 -11.60 6.93
CA GLY A 146 17.26 -11.54 5.57
C GLY A 146 16.58 -12.50 4.60
N ILE A 147 15.32 -12.82 4.83
CA ILE A 147 14.55 -13.79 4.05
C ILE A 147 13.62 -13.07 3.08
N ILE A 148 13.61 -13.54 1.83
CA ILE A 148 12.62 -13.11 0.82
C ILE A 148 11.59 -14.23 0.73
N ARG A 149 10.36 -13.94 1.16
CA ARG A 149 9.29 -14.93 1.23
C ARG A 149 8.05 -14.41 0.49
N ALA A 150 7.48 -15.25 -0.38
CA ALA A 150 6.23 -14.91 -1.07
C ALA A 150 5.05 -14.94 -0.10
N VAL A 151 4.08 -14.04 -0.34
CA VAL A 151 2.84 -14.04 0.42
C VAL A 151 1.99 -15.23 -0.04
N GLY A 152 1.47 -16.01 0.90
CA GLY A 152 0.63 -17.18 0.61
C GLY A 152 1.42 -18.36 0.10
N ASP A 153 0.92 -19.02 -0.95
CA ASP A 153 1.56 -20.18 -1.57
C ASP A 153 2.57 -19.73 -2.63
N PRO A 154 3.89 -19.93 -2.43
CA PRO A 154 4.89 -19.49 -3.41
C PRO A 154 4.70 -20.10 -4.80
N ALA A 155 4.36 -21.38 -4.88
CA ALA A 155 4.15 -22.06 -6.16
C ALA A 155 3.00 -21.42 -6.95
N ARG A 156 1.91 -21.14 -6.27
CA ARG A 156 0.75 -20.49 -6.87
C ARG A 156 1.07 -19.08 -7.33
N ARG A 157 1.85 -18.32 -6.53
CA ARG A 157 2.26 -16.97 -6.90
C ARG A 157 3.12 -16.97 -8.15
N PHE A 158 4.02 -17.91 -8.27
CA PHE A 158 4.87 -18.03 -9.45
C PHE A 158 4.08 -18.43 -10.69
N GLU A 159 3.06 -19.27 -10.54
CA GLU A 159 2.16 -19.62 -11.64
C GLU A 159 1.32 -18.42 -12.09
N GLU A 160 0.88 -17.60 -11.15
CA GLU A 160 0.07 -16.42 -11.46
C GLU A 160 0.86 -15.32 -12.16
N ASP A 161 2.13 -15.16 -11.79
CA ASP A 161 2.96 -14.12 -12.38
C ASP A 161 4.44 -14.49 -12.34
N ALA A 162 4.87 -15.21 -13.37
CA ALA A 162 6.26 -15.62 -13.49
C ALA A 162 7.24 -14.45 -13.57
N LEU A 163 6.78 -13.26 -13.95
CA LEU A 163 7.64 -12.08 -14.05
C LEU A 163 8.06 -11.54 -12.69
N ARG A 164 7.32 -11.87 -11.64
CA ARG A 164 7.68 -11.47 -10.28
C ARG A 164 8.91 -12.18 -9.74
N ILE A 165 9.29 -13.28 -10.35
CA ILE A 165 10.46 -14.05 -9.93
C ILE A 165 11.75 -13.31 -10.26
N LEU A 166 11.73 -12.50 -11.26
CA LEU A 166 12.88 -11.72 -11.70
C LEU A 166 13.06 -10.47 -10.86
#